data_eef2c15f364c1acad06e2d5f22fa95b0
#
_entry.id   eef2c15f364c1acad06e2d5f22fa95b0
#
_cell.length_a   1.000
_cell.length_b   1.000
_cell.length_c   1.000
_cell.angle_alpha   90.00
_cell.angle_beta   90.00
_cell.angle_gamma   90.00
#
_symmetry.space_group_name_H-M   'P 1'
#
loop_
_entity.id
_entity.type
_entity.pdbx_description
1 polymer ?
#
loop_
_entity_poly.entity_id
_entity_poly.type
_entity_poly.pdbx_seq_one_letter_code
_entity_poly.pdbx_strand_id
1 'polypeptide(L)'
;MKVEAFLPHRDPFLFIDEVIEVSNEKIVAKRFVSPEEEFFRGHFPDFPIMPGVLILEAMAQSCGLLGSHIMKQEATKDSVYLLCGVEKVRFRQKVLPNDTLKFESKVISSKRGIWKFESSAFKEEN
;
A
#
# COMPACT_ATOMS: atom_id res chain seq x y z
N MET A 1 2.28 12.37 8.56
CA MET A 1 2.06 11.05 9.15
C MET A 1 3.30 10.18 8.96
N LYS A 2 3.80 9.62 10.02
CA LYS A 2 5.01 8.81 9.99
C LYS A 2 4.64 7.35 9.71
N VAL A 3 4.96 6.86 8.53
CA VAL A 3 4.54 5.54 8.07
C VAL A 3 4.90 4.43 9.07
N GLU A 4 6.16 4.40 9.52
CA GLU A 4 6.63 3.33 10.42
C GLU A 4 6.03 3.36 11.83
N ALA A 5 5.46 4.49 12.23
CA ALA A 5 4.76 4.58 13.51
C ALA A 5 3.38 3.95 13.45
N PHE A 6 2.79 3.87 12.25
CA PHE A 6 1.40 3.43 12.08
C PHE A 6 1.26 2.09 11.36
N LEU A 7 2.32 1.58 10.74
CA LEU A 7 2.35 0.25 10.14
C LEU A 7 3.35 -0.62 10.87
N PRO A 8 3.02 -1.89 11.14
CA PRO A 8 3.97 -2.83 11.73
C PRO A 8 4.98 -3.38 10.72
N HIS A 9 4.68 -3.24 9.44
CA HIS A 9 5.53 -3.74 8.35
C HIS A 9 6.92 -3.09 8.36
N ARG A 10 7.93 -3.84 7.95
CA ARG A 10 9.31 -3.34 7.84
C ARG A 10 9.94 -3.88 6.55
N ASP A 11 11.03 -3.25 6.13
CA ASP A 11 11.80 -3.71 5.00
C ASP A 11 12.13 -5.23 5.14
N PRO A 12 11.96 -6.04 4.11
CA PRO A 12 11.65 -5.69 2.72
C PRO A 12 10.16 -5.68 2.37
N PHE A 13 9.26 -5.67 3.37
CA PHE A 13 7.81 -5.77 3.13
C PHE A 13 7.05 -4.49 3.48
N LEU A 14 7.73 -3.38 3.64
CA LEU A 14 7.10 -2.07 3.79
C LEU A 14 7.05 -1.39 2.43
N PHE A 15 5.86 -1.19 1.89
CA PHE A 15 5.66 -0.71 0.51
C PHE A 15 5.09 0.69 0.39
N ILE A 16 5.07 1.46 1.46
CA ILE A 16 4.66 2.87 1.43
C ILE A 16 5.83 3.73 1.88
N ASP A 17 6.22 4.68 1.05
CA ASP A 17 7.32 5.59 1.39
C ASP A 17 6.84 6.77 2.21
N GLU A 18 5.73 7.39 1.78
CA GLU A 18 5.22 8.56 2.47
C GLU A 18 3.73 8.74 2.27
N VAL A 19 3.11 9.46 3.20
CA VAL A 19 1.72 9.88 3.10
C VAL A 19 1.70 11.33 2.64
N ILE A 20 1.03 11.59 1.53
CA ILE A 20 0.92 12.93 0.95
C ILE A 20 -0.19 13.73 1.64
N GLU A 21 -1.33 13.10 1.83
CA GLU A 21 -2.43 13.70 2.58
C GLU A 21 -3.28 12.60 3.22
N VAL A 22 -3.91 12.92 4.34
CA VAL A 22 -4.80 11.99 5.04
C VAL A 22 -5.90 12.76 5.76
N SER A 23 -7.10 12.22 5.72
CA SER A 23 -8.26 12.72 6.47
C SER A 23 -9.00 11.53 7.06
N ASN A 24 -10.16 11.76 7.68
CA ASN A 24 -10.97 10.65 8.18
C ASN A 24 -11.71 9.91 7.08
N GLU A 25 -11.58 10.33 5.84
CA GLU A 25 -12.30 9.73 4.72
C GLU A 25 -11.37 9.07 3.69
N LYS A 26 -10.20 9.65 3.47
CA LYS A 26 -9.29 9.14 2.45
C LYS A 26 -7.83 9.39 2.80
N ILE A 27 -6.98 8.64 2.13
CA ILE A 27 -5.53 8.80 2.20
C ILE A 27 -4.94 8.81 0.79
N VAL A 28 -3.92 9.63 0.60
CA VAL A 28 -3.08 9.59 -0.61
C VAL A 28 -1.66 9.31 -0.14
N ALA A 29 -1.08 8.25 -0.66
CA ALA A 29 0.25 7.81 -0.30
C ALA A 29 1.05 7.49 -1.54
N LYS A 30 2.37 7.34 -1.42
CA LYS A 30 3.18 6.99 -2.57
C LYS A 30 4.37 6.10 -2.24
N ARG A 31 4.88 5.45 -3.28
CA ARG A 31 6.01 4.53 -3.25
C ARG A 31 6.86 4.71 -4.49
N PHE A 32 8.16 4.94 -4.30
CA PHE A 32 9.13 4.83 -5.38
C PHE A 32 9.53 3.36 -5.51
N VAL A 33 9.44 2.82 -6.72
CA VAL A 33 9.79 1.44 -7.00
C VAL A 33 11.28 1.38 -7.34
N SER A 34 12.09 1.02 -6.36
CA SER A 34 13.53 0.95 -6.52
C SER A 34 13.91 -0.22 -7.44
N PRO A 35 14.90 -0.03 -8.34
CA PRO A 35 15.41 -1.16 -9.14
C PRO A 35 16.12 -2.22 -8.30
N GLU A 36 16.42 -1.93 -7.03
CA GLU A 36 17.06 -2.86 -6.11
C GLU A 36 16.10 -3.69 -5.27
N GLU A 37 14.79 -3.55 -5.51
CA GLU A 37 13.79 -4.35 -4.80
C GLU A 37 14.05 -5.85 -5.04
N GLU A 38 13.98 -6.64 -3.97
CA GLU A 38 14.28 -8.08 -4.03
C GLU A 38 13.43 -8.85 -5.02
N PHE A 39 12.15 -8.48 -5.16
CA PHE A 39 11.25 -9.23 -6.04
C PHE A 39 11.65 -9.16 -7.51
N PHE A 40 12.41 -8.15 -7.93
CA PHE A 40 12.87 -8.05 -9.32
C PHE A 40 13.90 -9.12 -9.69
N ARG A 41 14.53 -9.75 -8.71
CA ARG A 41 15.50 -10.81 -8.98
C ARG A 41 14.88 -12.04 -9.61
N GLY A 42 13.59 -12.27 -9.31
CA GLY A 42 12.87 -13.42 -9.83
C GLY A 42 11.67 -13.10 -10.72
N HIS A 43 11.22 -11.85 -10.74
CA HIS A 43 9.97 -11.49 -11.43
C HIS A 43 10.18 -10.29 -12.37
N PHE A 44 10.87 -10.41 -13.45
CA PHE A 44 11.56 -11.57 -13.99
C PHE A 44 13.02 -11.21 -14.25
N PRO A 45 13.96 -12.18 -14.25
CA PRO A 45 15.41 -11.85 -14.37
C PRO A 45 15.80 -10.94 -15.53
N ASP A 46 15.21 -11.16 -16.73
CA ASP A 46 15.51 -10.36 -17.91
C ASP A 46 14.48 -9.27 -18.19
N PHE A 47 13.41 -9.21 -17.41
CA PHE A 47 12.37 -8.20 -17.56
C PHE A 47 11.72 -7.92 -16.21
N PRO A 48 12.30 -7.03 -15.41
CA PRO A 48 11.78 -6.77 -14.07
C PRO A 48 10.44 -6.05 -14.11
N ILE A 49 9.46 -6.65 -13.46
CA ILE A 49 8.09 -6.13 -13.31
C ILE A 49 7.68 -6.32 -11.86
N MET A 50 7.09 -5.29 -11.27
CA MET A 50 6.56 -5.43 -9.91
C MET A 50 5.35 -6.37 -9.92
N PRO A 51 5.37 -7.43 -9.09
CA PRO A 51 4.24 -8.35 -9.03
C PRO A 51 2.94 -7.64 -8.63
N GLY A 52 1.85 -7.96 -9.34
CA GLY A 52 0.55 -7.37 -9.04
C GLY A 52 0.09 -7.62 -7.62
N VAL A 53 0.39 -8.79 -7.07
CA VAL A 53 0.04 -9.12 -5.68
C VAL A 53 0.73 -8.22 -4.67
N LEU A 54 1.93 -7.71 -4.99
CA LEU A 54 2.63 -6.77 -4.13
C LEU A 54 2.10 -5.34 -4.29
N ILE A 55 1.55 -5.00 -5.45
CA ILE A 55 0.83 -3.75 -5.63
C ILE A 55 -0.43 -3.76 -4.75
N LEU A 56 -1.14 -4.90 -4.71
CA LEU A 56 -2.28 -5.09 -3.82
C LEU A 56 -1.87 -4.94 -2.36
N GLU A 57 -0.73 -5.51 -1.99
CA GLU A 57 -0.22 -5.36 -0.62
C GLU A 57 0.06 -3.90 -0.29
N ALA A 58 0.69 -3.16 -1.19
CA ALA A 58 0.94 -1.74 -0.99
C ALA A 58 -0.36 -0.95 -0.82
N MET A 59 -1.37 -1.27 -1.62
CA MET A 59 -2.71 -0.67 -1.50
C MET A 59 -3.32 -0.99 -0.13
N ALA A 60 -3.19 -2.22 0.33
CA ALA A 60 -3.68 -2.64 1.64
C ALA A 60 -2.96 -1.90 2.77
N GLN A 61 -1.66 -1.68 2.63
CA GLN A 61 -0.89 -0.90 3.61
C GLN A 61 -1.36 0.55 3.65
N SER A 62 -1.64 1.14 2.50
CA SER A 62 -2.24 2.48 2.43
C SER A 62 -3.57 2.51 3.19
N CYS A 63 -4.41 1.50 3.01
CA CYS A 63 -5.67 1.36 3.74
C CYS A 63 -5.44 1.22 5.24
N GLY A 64 -4.43 0.45 5.65
CA GLY A 64 -4.05 0.29 7.05
C GLY A 64 -3.66 1.62 7.70
N LEU A 65 -2.92 2.45 6.96
CA LEU A 65 -2.56 3.79 7.44
C LEU A 65 -3.79 4.66 7.64
N LEU A 66 -4.76 4.58 6.72
CA LEU A 66 -6.00 5.33 6.85
C LEU A 66 -6.78 4.86 8.09
N GLY A 67 -6.90 3.56 8.29
CA GLY A 67 -7.57 3.00 9.47
C GLY A 67 -6.90 3.45 10.77
N SER A 68 -5.58 3.43 10.81
CA SER A 68 -4.82 3.89 11.98
C SER A 68 -5.04 5.37 12.24
N HIS A 69 -5.10 6.18 11.19
CA HIS A 69 -5.38 7.60 11.33
C HIS A 69 -6.78 7.84 11.93
N ILE A 70 -7.78 7.13 11.40
CA ILE A 70 -9.16 7.27 11.88
C ILE A 70 -9.28 6.85 13.35
N MET A 71 -8.63 5.75 13.73
CA MET A 71 -8.64 5.25 15.11
C MET A 71 -7.71 6.04 16.03
N LYS A 72 -6.83 6.87 15.48
CA LYS A 72 -5.81 7.61 16.23
C LYS A 72 -4.93 6.68 17.05
N GLN A 73 -4.53 5.58 16.46
CA GLN A 73 -3.71 4.56 17.11
C GLN A 73 -2.44 4.29 16.31
N GLU A 74 -1.29 4.33 16.98
CA GLU A 74 -0.04 3.90 16.42
C GLU A 74 0.06 2.38 16.46
N ALA A 75 0.89 1.82 15.58
CA ALA A 75 1.16 0.39 15.59
C ALA A 75 1.95 0.02 16.85
N THR A 76 1.63 -1.13 17.43
CA THR A 76 2.38 -1.71 18.54
C THR A 76 2.98 -3.04 18.07
N LYS A 77 3.81 -3.67 18.90
CA LYS A 77 4.37 -4.99 18.58
C LYS A 77 3.30 -6.06 18.39
N ASP A 78 2.09 -5.82 18.88
CA ASP A 78 0.96 -6.75 18.75
C ASP A 78 0.04 -6.41 17.58
N SER A 79 0.35 -5.35 16.82
CA SER A 79 -0.48 -4.95 15.68
C SER A 79 -0.31 -5.92 14.53
N VAL A 80 -1.43 -6.38 13.98
CA VAL A 80 -1.46 -7.27 12.83
C VAL A 80 -2.54 -6.79 11.86
N TYR A 81 -2.16 -6.64 10.60
CA TYR A 81 -3.10 -6.30 9.53
C TYR A 81 -3.20 -7.47 8.58
N LEU A 82 -4.37 -8.09 8.51
CA LEU A 82 -4.63 -9.23 7.65
C LEU A 82 -5.55 -8.85 6.51
N LEU A 83 -5.14 -9.19 5.29
CA LEU A 83 -5.98 -9.01 4.11
C LEU A 83 -6.96 -10.18 4.05
N CYS A 84 -8.24 -9.90 4.30
CA CYS A 84 -9.28 -10.93 4.38
C CYS A 84 -9.94 -11.25 3.04
N GLY A 85 -9.96 -10.29 2.13
CA GLY A 85 -10.56 -10.49 0.83
C GLY A 85 -10.34 -9.32 -0.10
N VAL A 86 -10.45 -9.58 -1.39
CA VAL A 86 -10.28 -8.57 -2.44
C VAL A 86 -11.33 -8.83 -3.51
N GLU A 87 -11.96 -7.74 -3.99
CA GLU A 87 -12.96 -7.83 -5.05
C GLU A 87 -12.63 -6.86 -6.18
N LYS A 88 -13.05 -7.22 -7.40
CA LYS A 88 -12.99 -6.35 -8.57
C LYS A 88 -11.61 -5.77 -8.87
N VAL A 89 -10.59 -6.65 -8.83
CA VAL A 89 -9.20 -6.25 -9.07
C VAL A 89 -8.87 -6.30 -10.55
N ARG A 90 -8.20 -5.24 -11.03
CA ARG A 90 -7.70 -5.19 -12.41
C ARG A 90 -6.34 -4.53 -12.43
N PHE A 91 -5.42 -5.11 -13.20
CA PHE A 91 -4.10 -4.55 -13.44
C PHE A 91 -4.02 -4.12 -14.90
N ARG A 92 -3.89 -2.82 -15.16
CA ARG A 92 -3.94 -2.26 -16.50
C ARG A 92 -2.60 -1.85 -17.07
N GLN A 93 -1.61 -1.68 -16.19
CA GLN A 93 -0.28 -1.26 -16.61
C GLN A 93 0.78 -2.02 -15.83
N LYS A 94 1.90 -2.26 -16.48
CA LYS A 94 3.06 -2.84 -15.83
C LYS A 94 3.73 -1.78 -14.98
N VAL A 95 4.18 -2.18 -13.80
CA VAL A 95 4.97 -1.32 -12.92
C VAL A 95 6.40 -1.79 -13.00
N LEU A 96 7.28 -0.89 -13.37
CA LEU A 96 8.68 -1.16 -13.67
C LEU A 96 9.59 -0.49 -12.66
N PRO A 97 10.89 -0.90 -12.59
CA PRO A 97 11.86 -0.17 -11.78
C PRO A 97 11.87 1.31 -12.13
N ASN A 98 12.05 2.15 -11.14
CA ASN A 98 12.05 3.61 -11.22
C ASN A 98 10.69 4.27 -11.42
N ASP A 99 9.62 3.50 -11.51
CA ASP A 99 8.28 4.08 -11.48
C ASP A 99 7.96 4.59 -10.07
N THR A 100 7.13 5.61 -9.99
CA THR A 100 6.56 6.07 -8.73
C THR A 100 5.07 5.77 -8.74
N LEU A 101 4.61 5.03 -7.74
CA LEU A 101 3.19 4.72 -7.57
C LEU A 101 2.55 5.67 -6.58
N LYS A 102 1.35 6.08 -6.91
CA LYS A 102 0.50 6.86 -6.03
C LYS A 102 -0.74 6.05 -5.72
N PHE A 103 -1.10 6.00 -4.44
CA PHE A 103 -2.25 5.23 -3.97
C PHE A 103 -3.30 6.18 -3.41
N GLU A 104 -4.54 6.01 -3.84
CA GLU A 104 -5.66 6.72 -3.25
C GLU A 104 -6.61 5.69 -2.66
N SER A 105 -6.90 5.80 -1.38
CA SER A 105 -7.75 4.85 -0.67
C SER A 105 -8.82 5.57 0.13
N LYS A 106 -10.03 5.03 0.10
CA LYS A 106 -11.18 5.57 0.83
C LYS A 106 -11.77 4.49 1.71
N VAL A 107 -12.20 4.86 2.91
CA VAL A 107 -12.92 3.93 3.76
C VAL A 107 -14.38 3.87 3.30
N ILE A 108 -14.91 2.65 3.18
CA ILE A 108 -16.31 2.41 2.84
C ILE A 108 -17.10 2.08 4.10
N SER A 109 -16.56 1.18 4.93
CA SER A 109 -17.23 0.79 6.17
C SER A 109 -16.24 0.19 7.16
N SER A 110 -16.64 0.19 8.42
CA SER A 110 -15.90 -0.47 9.49
C SER A 110 -16.93 -1.06 10.45
N LYS A 111 -16.95 -2.39 10.54
CA LYS A 111 -17.88 -3.11 11.40
C LYS A 111 -17.19 -4.29 12.06
N ARG A 112 -17.25 -4.35 13.39
CA ARG A 112 -16.74 -5.48 14.17
C ARG A 112 -15.27 -5.82 13.85
N GLY A 113 -14.44 -4.77 13.71
CA GLY A 113 -13.02 -4.95 13.41
C GLY A 113 -12.70 -5.28 11.97
N ILE A 114 -13.71 -5.37 11.09
CA ILE A 114 -13.52 -5.59 9.68
C ILE A 114 -13.72 -4.28 8.93
N TRP A 115 -12.69 -3.86 8.23
CA TRP A 115 -12.67 -2.61 7.46
C TRP A 115 -12.79 -2.91 5.98
N LYS A 116 -13.61 -2.14 5.30
CA LYS A 116 -13.73 -2.21 3.85
C LYS A 116 -13.28 -0.90 3.23
N PHE A 117 -12.41 -0.99 2.24
CA PHE A 117 -11.85 0.15 1.55
C PHE A 117 -12.03 0.02 0.05
N GLU A 118 -12.00 1.16 -0.61
CA GLU A 118 -11.85 1.24 -2.06
C GLU A 118 -10.51 1.90 -2.32
N SER A 119 -9.69 1.27 -3.17
CA SER A 119 -8.32 1.73 -3.39
C SER A 119 -7.96 1.71 -4.87
N SER A 120 -7.18 2.70 -5.28
CA SER A 120 -6.64 2.80 -6.64
C SER A 120 -5.15 3.07 -6.57
N ALA A 121 -4.42 2.48 -7.50
CA ALA A 121 -2.99 2.74 -7.65
C ALA A 121 -2.73 3.18 -9.08
N PHE A 122 -1.89 4.18 -9.25
CA PHE A 122 -1.53 4.68 -10.58
C PHE A 122 -0.10 5.19 -10.60
N LYS A 123 0.48 5.20 -11.80
CA LYS A 123 1.83 5.73 -11.96
C LYS A 123 1.79 7.24 -11.96
N GLU A 124 2.72 7.84 -11.23
CA GLU A 124 2.91 9.28 -11.28
C GLU A 124 3.70 9.60 -12.53
N GLU A 125 3.22 10.57 -13.31
CA GLU A 125 3.94 11.00 -14.51
C GLU A 125 5.08 11.94 -14.13
N ASN A 126 6.21 11.77 -14.81
CA ASN A 126 7.39 12.61 -14.64
C ASN A 126 7.39 13.77 -15.62
#